data_ff7b0be733adaecf372f4a6938213d83
#
_entry.id   ff7b0be733adaecf372f4a6938213d83
#
_cell.length_a   1.000
_cell.length_b   1.000
_cell.length_c   1.000
_cell.angle_alpha   90.00
_cell.angle_beta   90.00
_cell.angle_gamma   90.00
#
_symmetry.space_group_name_H-M   'P 1'
#
loop_
_entity.id
_entity.type
_entity.pdbx_description
1 polymer ?
#
loop_
_entity_poly.entity_id
_entity_poly.type
_entity_poly.pdbx_seq_one_letter_code
_entity_poly.pdbx_strand_id
1 'polypeptide(L)'
;MIKYVFPFLLVYFCFPLSDRYHTFYEIEEQLMDWQSDFSQNMDPWPVHYPGSGIIYQLYEIGRSTQDDLPIWAVKLSYDANIDEDEPRVLILGQCHAEEIYGVEIAMELIDWLLHPNAPYPVSYTDRKLSLENTELWIVPTHNPEGLLTVHGDTLMVWNGDTLDAEWIQDE
;
A
#
# COMPACT_ATOMS: atom_id res chain seq x y z
N MET A 1 50.76 34.91 2.80
CA MET A 1 49.31 35.05 3.15
C MET A 1 48.60 33.80 2.66
N ILE A 2 48.46 32.81 3.54
CA ILE A 2 47.86 31.49 3.21
C ILE A 2 46.35 31.63 3.38
N LYS A 3 45.61 31.49 2.26
CA LYS A 3 44.15 31.41 2.31
C LYS A 3 43.74 29.97 2.64
N TYR A 4 43.26 29.77 3.86
CA TYR A 4 42.65 28.52 4.23
C TYR A 4 41.25 28.44 3.57
N VAL A 5 41.13 27.57 2.55
CA VAL A 5 39.83 27.15 2.03
C VAL A 5 39.33 26.06 2.96
N PHE A 6 38.37 26.36 3.81
CA PHE A 6 37.63 25.35 4.56
C PHE A 6 36.68 24.62 3.60
N PRO A 7 36.86 23.32 3.37
CA PRO A 7 35.83 22.58 2.67
C PRO A 7 34.65 22.47 3.59
N PHE A 8 33.53 23.07 3.20
CA PHE A 8 32.24 22.82 3.84
C PHE A 8 31.85 21.39 3.48
N LEU A 9 32.03 20.47 4.42
CA LEU A 9 31.46 19.12 4.33
C LEU A 9 29.96 19.24 4.60
N LEU A 10 29.17 19.26 3.54
CA LEU A 10 27.71 19.19 3.63
C LEU A 10 27.39 17.69 3.93
N VAL A 11 27.26 17.37 5.20
CA VAL A 11 26.74 16.06 5.62
C VAL A 11 25.23 16.13 5.44
N TYR A 12 24.72 15.54 4.37
CA TYR A 12 23.30 15.25 4.26
C TYR A 12 22.98 14.14 5.26
N PHE A 13 22.34 14.51 6.36
CA PHE A 13 21.65 13.54 7.20
C PHE A 13 20.36 13.16 6.45
N CYS A 14 20.37 12.03 5.78
CA CYS A 14 19.13 11.38 5.38
C CYS A 14 18.53 10.81 6.66
N PHE A 15 17.50 11.46 7.18
CA PHE A 15 16.71 10.88 8.26
C PHE A 15 15.74 9.92 7.57
N PRO A 16 15.67 8.65 7.99
CA PRO A 16 14.63 7.74 7.51
C PRO A 16 13.27 8.38 7.81
N LEU A 17 12.30 8.10 6.96
CA LEU A 17 10.91 8.42 7.24
C LEU A 17 10.56 7.85 8.62
N SER A 18 9.74 8.60 9.37
CA SER A 18 9.39 8.17 10.73
C SER A 18 8.60 6.86 10.67
N ASP A 19 8.69 6.06 11.75
CA ASP A 19 7.93 4.83 12.00
C ASP A 19 6.39 4.99 11.92
N ARG A 20 5.93 6.11 11.37
CA ARG A 20 4.51 6.43 11.18
C ARG A 20 3.97 6.07 9.81
N TYR A 21 4.87 5.78 8.88
CA TYR A 21 4.50 5.51 7.50
C TYR A 21 4.85 4.07 7.17
N HIS A 22 3.92 3.39 6.51
CA HIS A 22 4.10 2.01 6.13
C HIS A 22 5.27 1.85 5.16
N THR A 23 6.18 0.94 5.49
CA THR A 23 7.16 0.42 4.57
C THR A 23 6.49 -0.53 3.56
N PHE A 24 7.17 -0.86 2.47
CA PHE A 24 6.66 -1.80 1.48
C PHE A 24 6.33 -3.17 2.11
N TYR A 25 7.18 -3.66 2.99
CA TYR A 25 7.00 -4.97 3.63
C TYR A 25 5.86 -4.98 4.65
N GLU A 26 5.66 -3.89 5.38
CA GLU A 26 4.51 -3.75 6.29
C GLU A 26 3.19 -3.69 5.52
N ILE A 27 3.17 -3.03 4.35
CA ILE A 27 2.01 -3.05 3.47
C ILE A 27 1.71 -4.50 3.04
N GLU A 28 2.72 -5.21 2.54
CA GLU A 28 2.57 -6.59 2.07
C GLU A 28 2.06 -7.50 3.20
N GLU A 29 2.66 -7.45 4.38
CA GLU A 29 2.24 -8.20 5.56
C GLU A 29 0.77 -7.91 5.91
N GLN A 30 0.41 -6.64 6.00
CA GLN A 30 -0.96 -6.22 6.35
C GLN A 30 -1.99 -6.67 5.30
N LEU A 31 -1.66 -6.57 4.00
CA LEU A 31 -2.54 -7.03 2.93
C LEU A 31 -2.75 -8.55 2.97
N MET A 32 -1.71 -9.31 3.30
CA MET A 32 -1.79 -10.78 3.47
C MET A 32 -2.57 -11.17 4.73
N ASP A 33 -2.43 -10.44 5.81
CA ASP A 33 -3.20 -10.64 7.03
C ASP A 33 -4.69 -10.40 6.77
N TRP A 34 -5.03 -9.32 6.09
CA TRP A 34 -6.42 -9.06 5.69
C TRP A 34 -6.95 -10.12 4.70
N GLN A 35 -6.11 -10.64 3.80
CA GLN A 35 -6.50 -11.76 2.94
C GLN A 35 -6.83 -13.01 3.78
N SER A 36 -6.06 -13.28 4.82
CA SER A 36 -6.33 -14.39 5.74
C SER A 36 -7.65 -14.21 6.50
N ASP A 37 -7.89 -12.99 6.96
CA ASP A 37 -9.01 -12.67 7.85
C ASP A 37 -10.35 -12.50 7.11
N PHE A 38 -10.33 -11.92 5.90
CA PHE A 38 -11.53 -11.48 5.19
C PHE A 38 -11.83 -12.21 3.87
N SER A 39 -10.96 -13.11 3.41
CA SER A 39 -11.23 -13.92 2.20
C SER A 39 -12.12 -15.13 2.44
N GLN A 40 -12.58 -15.32 3.66
CA GLN A 40 -13.51 -16.37 4.03
C GLN A 40 -14.87 -15.77 4.37
N ASN A 41 -15.92 -16.57 4.27
CA ASN A 41 -17.25 -16.14 4.69
C ASN A 41 -17.23 -15.82 6.19
N MET A 42 -17.20 -14.54 6.51
CA MET A 42 -17.09 -14.04 7.87
C MET A 42 -18.46 -13.84 8.46
N ASP A 43 -18.81 -14.64 9.44
CA ASP A 43 -20.06 -14.62 10.22
C ASP A 43 -20.36 -13.31 11.00
N PRO A 44 -19.42 -12.38 11.25
CA PRO A 44 -19.75 -11.11 11.90
C PRO A 44 -20.23 -10.01 10.95
N TRP A 45 -20.12 -10.18 9.64
CA TRP A 45 -20.79 -9.26 8.72
C TRP A 45 -22.28 -9.47 8.83
N PRO A 46 -23.08 -8.40 8.93
CA PRO A 46 -24.45 -8.56 9.35
C PRO A 46 -25.24 -9.45 8.43
N VAL A 47 -26.03 -10.22 9.07
CA VAL A 47 -26.91 -11.34 8.75
C VAL A 47 -27.71 -11.24 7.42
N HIS A 48 -27.47 -10.29 6.56
CA HIS A 48 -28.26 -10.03 5.35
C HIS A 48 -27.44 -9.67 4.11
N TYR A 49 -26.23 -10.24 4.00
CA TYR A 49 -25.50 -10.12 2.75
C TYR A 49 -26.04 -11.14 1.75
N PRO A 50 -26.62 -10.71 0.63
CA PRO A 50 -26.80 -11.60 -0.50
C PRO A 50 -25.43 -11.84 -1.11
N GLY A 51 -24.97 -13.07 -1.18
CA GLY A 51 -23.71 -13.39 -1.82
C GLY A 51 -22.84 -14.34 -1.01
N SER A 52 -21.58 -14.50 -1.41
CA SER A 52 -20.63 -15.42 -0.76
C SER A 52 -20.19 -14.93 0.63
N GLY A 53 -20.37 -13.65 0.91
CA GLY A 53 -19.87 -12.99 2.12
C GLY A 53 -18.36 -12.76 2.14
N ILE A 54 -17.68 -12.97 1.03
CA ILE A 54 -16.26 -12.70 0.86
C ILE A 54 -16.13 -11.24 0.41
N ILE A 55 -15.62 -10.40 1.28
CA ILE A 55 -15.56 -8.95 1.02
C ILE A 55 -14.20 -8.46 0.56
N TYR A 56 -13.20 -9.28 0.65
CA TYR A 56 -11.80 -8.94 0.36
C TYR A 56 -11.18 -10.00 -0.54
N GLN A 57 -10.48 -9.54 -1.56
CA GLN A 57 -9.64 -10.40 -2.37
C GLN A 57 -8.37 -9.65 -2.77
N LEU A 58 -7.21 -10.26 -2.51
CA LEU A 58 -5.91 -9.73 -2.88
C LEU A 58 -5.46 -10.31 -4.23
N TYR A 59 -4.91 -9.46 -5.09
CA TYR A 59 -4.36 -9.83 -6.39
C TYR A 59 -2.95 -9.26 -6.58
N GLU A 60 -2.03 -10.09 -7.04
CA GLU A 60 -0.80 -9.62 -7.65
C GLU A 60 -1.13 -9.22 -9.10
N ILE A 61 -1.11 -7.92 -9.40
CA ILE A 61 -1.48 -7.38 -10.72
C ILE A 61 -0.30 -7.13 -11.63
N GLY A 62 0.90 -7.24 -11.11
CA GLY A 62 2.15 -7.04 -11.85
C GLY A 62 3.36 -7.09 -10.93
N ARG A 63 4.50 -6.83 -11.53
CA ARG A 63 5.77 -6.73 -10.81
C ARG A 63 6.57 -5.52 -11.26
N SER A 64 7.37 -4.97 -10.37
CA SER A 64 8.31 -3.91 -10.68
C SER A 64 9.42 -4.39 -11.62
N THR A 65 10.06 -3.46 -12.31
CA THR A 65 10.99 -3.83 -13.40
C THR A 65 12.43 -4.04 -12.98
N GLN A 66 12.84 -3.53 -11.82
CA GLN A 66 14.23 -3.64 -11.35
C GLN A 66 14.38 -4.82 -10.38
N ASP A 67 13.56 -4.84 -9.34
CA ASP A 67 13.72 -5.76 -8.22
C ASP A 67 12.64 -6.85 -8.17
N ASP A 68 11.81 -6.92 -9.21
CA ASP A 68 10.75 -7.93 -9.35
C ASP A 68 9.78 -7.98 -8.15
N LEU A 69 9.53 -6.81 -7.54
CA LEU A 69 8.62 -6.68 -6.40
C LEU A 69 7.17 -6.76 -6.85
N PRO A 70 6.30 -7.44 -6.10
CA PRO A 70 4.90 -7.53 -6.45
C PRO A 70 4.19 -6.17 -6.37
N ILE A 71 3.25 -5.95 -7.29
CA ILE A 71 2.31 -4.84 -7.24
C ILE A 71 0.96 -5.43 -6.84
N TRP A 72 0.50 -5.04 -5.66
CA TRP A 72 -0.71 -5.57 -5.06
C TRP A 72 -1.93 -4.70 -5.34
N ALA A 73 -3.04 -5.33 -5.66
CA ALA A 73 -4.36 -4.71 -5.72
C ALA A 73 -5.35 -5.44 -4.81
N VAL A 74 -6.09 -4.69 -4.04
CA VAL A 74 -7.19 -5.19 -3.22
C VAL A 74 -8.50 -4.94 -3.95
N LYS A 75 -9.31 -5.98 -4.10
CA LYS A 75 -10.70 -5.87 -4.50
C LYS A 75 -11.58 -5.93 -3.25
N LEU A 76 -12.40 -4.94 -3.05
CA LEU A 76 -13.45 -4.90 -2.04
C LEU A 76 -14.81 -4.86 -2.73
N SER A 77 -15.67 -5.80 -2.40
CA SER A 77 -17.05 -5.92 -2.86
C SER A 77 -17.73 -6.98 -1.99
N TYR A 78 -19.03 -7.17 -2.12
CA TYR A 78 -19.76 -8.22 -1.38
C TYR A 78 -19.44 -9.64 -1.83
N ASP A 79 -19.02 -9.78 -3.05
CA ASP A 79 -18.55 -11.01 -3.67
C ASP A 79 -17.18 -10.79 -4.30
N ALA A 80 -16.22 -10.31 -3.50
CA ALA A 80 -14.89 -9.90 -3.96
C ALA A 80 -14.15 -11.00 -4.75
N ASN A 81 -14.49 -12.26 -4.52
CA ASN A 81 -13.91 -13.42 -5.20
C ASN A 81 -14.59 -13.74 -6.55
N ILE A 82 -15.65 -13.02 -6.91
CA ILE A 82 -16.42 -13.24 -8.15
C ILE A 82 -16.28 -12.00 -9.05
N ASP A 83 -16.23 -12.21 -10.35
CA ASP A 83 -16.30 -11.14 -11.34
C ASP A 83 -17.77 -10.88 -11.68
N GLU A 84 -18.27 -9.73 -11.26
CA GLU A 84 -19.66 -9.33 -11.45
C GLU A 84 -19.76 -8.16 -12.43
N ASP A 85 -20.93 -7.99 -13.06
CA ASP A 85 -21.21 -6.86 -13.95
C ASP A 85 -21.62 -5.63 -13.15
N GLU A 86 -20.68 -5.16 -12.31
CA GLU A 86 -20.85 -4.00 -11.44
C GLU A 86 -19.93 -2.84 -11.85
N PRO A 87 -20.31 -1.60 -11.53
CA PRO A 87 -19.42 -0.45 -11.67
C PRO A 87 -18.11 -0.67 -10.90
N ARG A 88 -17.00 -0.33 -11.52
CA ARG A 88 -15.66 -0.46 -10.93
C ARG A 88 -15.05 0.89 -10.65
N VAL A 89 -14.51 1.05 -9.45
CA VAL A 89 -13.75 2.23 -9.04
C VAL A 89 -12.32 1.79 -8.75
N LEU A 90 -11.37 2.39 -9.46
CA LEU A 90 -9.94 2.18 -9.22
C LEU A 90 -9.38 3.35 -8.41
N ILE A 91 -8.75 3.03 -7.29
CA ILE A 91 -8.05 3.98 -6.42
C ILE A 91 -6.58 3.62 -6.45
N LEU A 92 -5.76 4.57 -6.87
CA LEU A 92 -4.31 4.44 -6.89
C LEU A 92 -3.73 5.30 -5.77
N GLY A 93 -2.91 4.69 -4.94
CA GLY A 93 -2.19 5.37 -3.88
C GLY A 93 -0.93 6.07 -4.39
N GLN A 94 0.24 5.59 -3.97
CA GLN A 94 1.51 6.20 -4.36
C GLN A 94 1.89 5.87 -5.81
N CYS A 95 2.27 6.93 -6.57
CA CYS A 95 2.88 6.84 -7.90
C CYS A 95 4.36 7.22 -7.86
N HIS A 96 4.68 8.43 -7.39
CA HIS A 96 6.05 8.86 -7.22
C HIS A 96 6.53 8.55 -5.80
N ALA A 97 7.84 8.35 -5.66
CA ALA A 97 8.45 7.91 -4.40
C ALA A 97 8.04 8.77 -3.18
N GLU A 98 7.98 10.08 -3.36
CA GLU A 98 7.69 11.05 -2.31
C GLU A 98 6.20 11.17 -1.93
N GLU A 99 5.31 10.52 -2.67
CA GLU A 99 3.85 10.60 -2.46
C GLU A 99 3.35 9.62 -1.38
N ILE A 100 4.08 9.52 -0.28
CA ILE A 100 3.82 8.54 0.81
C ILE A 100 2.41 8.63 1.40
N TYR A 101 1.81 9.82 1.43
CA TYR A 101 0.43 9.97 1.91
C TYR A 101 -0.59 9.20 1.07
N GLY A 102 -0.29 8.95 -0.20
CA GLY A 102 -1.13 8.13 -1.06
C GLY A 102 -1.24 6.70 -0.56
N VAL A 103 -0.13 6.15 -0.05
CA VAL A 103 -0.09 4.83 0.60
C VAL A 103 -0.98 4.82 1.83
N GLU A 104 -0.74 5.77 2.76
CA GLU A 104 -1.46 5.83 4.03
C GLU A 104 -2.97 5.96 3.83
N ILE A 105 -3.39 6.82 2.90
CA ILE A 105 -4.80 7.01 2.58
C ILE A 105 -5.40 5.72 2.00
N ALA A 106 -4.68 5.03 1.14
CA ALA A 106 -5.15 3.79 0.55
C ALA A 106 -5.28 2.67 1.60
N MET A 107 -4.26 2.50 2.45
CA MET A 107 -4.27 1.51 3.54
C MET A 107 -5.38 1.80 4.55
N GLU A 108 -5.52 3.04 4.98
CA GLU A 108 -6.57 3.47 5.91
C GLU A 108 -7.97 3.28 5.32
N LEU A 109 -8.15 3.54 4.02
CA LEU A 109 -9.42 3.31 3.33
C LEU A 109 -9.80 1.83 3.32
N ILE A 110 -8.85 0.94 3.06
CA ILE A 110 -9.07 -0.51 3.13
C ILE A 110 -9.49 -0.89 4.54
N ASP A 111 -8.73 -0.46 5.55
CA ASP A 111 -9.02 -0.74 6.96
C ASP A 111 -10.41 -0.26 7.38
N TRP A 112 -10.80 0.96 7.00
CA TRP A 112 -12.12 1.49 7.27
C TRP A 112 -13.27 0.68 6.65
N LEU A 113 -13.04 0.13 5.48
CA LEU A 113 -14.03 -0.70 4.80
C LEU A 113 -14.10 -2.11 5.38
N LEU A 114 -13.03 -2.61 5.97
CA LEU A 114 -12.98 -3.92 6.61
C LEU A 114 -13.52 -3.92 8.05
N HIS A 115 -13.31 -2.85 8.82
CA HIS A 115 -13.62 -2.79 10.25
C HIS A 115 -14.79 -1.87 10.59
N PRO A 116 -16.05 -2.33 10.43
CA PRO A 116 -17.25 -1.48 10.53
C PRO A 116 -17.51 -0.88 11.92
N ASN A 117 -17.00 -1.49 12.98
CA ASN A 117 -17.26 -1.08 14.37
C ASN A 117 -16.09 -0.29 15.00
N ALA A 118 -15.07 0.01 14.25
CA ALA A 118 -13.99 0.86 14.72
C ALA A 118 -14.50 2.31 14.89
N PRO A 119 -13.82 3.16 15.65
CA PRO A 119 -14.23 4.53 15.90
C PRO A 119 -14.10 5.44 14.68
N TYR A 120 -14.36 4.91 13.51
CA TYR A 120 -14.21 5.61 12.24
C TYR A 120 -15.43 6.46 11.90
N PRO A 121 -15.26 7.58 11.19
CA PRO A 121 -16.34 8.49 10.84
C PRO A 121 -17.33 7.91 9.79
N VAL A 122 -16.97 6.80 9.14
CA VAL A 122 -17.81 6.16 8.12
C VAL A 122 -18.81 5.25 8.80
N SER A 123 -20.10 5.53 8.59
CA SER A 123 -21.15 4.68 9.15
C SER A 123 -21.19 3.32 8.46
N TYR A 124 -21.70 2.32 9.17
CA TYR A 124 -21.95 1.01 8.61
C TYR A 124 -22.82 1.07 7.31
N THR A 125 -23.79 1.95 7.28
CA THR A 125 -24.67 2.14 6.12
C THR A 125 -23.90 2.66 4.91
N ASP A 126 -22.97 3.59 5.11
CA ASP A 126 -22.20 4.16 4.00
C ASP A 126 -21.29 3.11 3.37
N ARG A 127 -20.67 2.26 4.19
CA ARG A 127 -19.84 1.15 3.69
C ARG A 127 -20.67 0.14 2.91
N LYS A 128 -21.84 -0.24 3.47
CA LYS A 128 -22.75 -1.14 2.78
C LYS A 128 -23.09 -0.60 1.40
N LEU A 129 -23.48 0.66 1.31
CA LEU A 129 -23.82 1.32 0.04
C LEU A 129 -22.61 1.34 -0.93
N SER A 130 -21.41 1.46 -0.42
CA SER A 130 -20.19 1.49 -1.23
C SER A 130 -19.81 0.13 -1.81
N LEU A 131 -20.13 -0.96 -1.10
CA LEU A 131 -19.71 -2.32 -1.50
C LEU A 131 -20.84 -3.18 -2.08
N GLU A 132 -22.11 -2.75 -1.94
CA GLU A 132 -23.27 -3.55 -2.35
C GLU A 132 -23.48 -3.61 -3.86
N ASN A 133 -23.01 -2.60 -4.59
CA ASN A 133 -23.22 -2.49 -6.03
C ASN A 133 -21.99 -1.92 -6.73
N THR A 134 -20.80 -2.12 -6.18
CA THR A 134 -19.59 -1.53 -6.74
C THR A 134 -18.37 -2.36 -6.35
N GLU A 135 -17.53 -2.65 -7.30
CA GLU A 135 -16.20 -3.19 -7.04
C GLU A 135 -15.22 -2.04 -6.78
N LEU A 136 -14.63 -1.98 -5.60
CA LEU A 136 -13.54 -1.07 -5.29
C LEU A 136 -12.21 -1.80 -5.49
N TRP A 137 -11.39 -1.28 -6.37
CA TRP A 137 -10.04 -1.76 -6.61
C TRP A 137 -9.06 -0.73 -6.06
N ILE A 138 -8.25 -1.12 -5.09
CA ILE A 138 -7.32 -0.24 -4.39
C ILE A 138 -5.91 -0.78 -4.52
N VAL A 139 -5.01 0.05 -5.06
CA VAL A 139 -3.59 -0.24 -5.21
C VAL A 139 -2.83 0.71 -4.30
N PRO A 140 -2.35 0.29 -3.11
CA PRO A 140 -1.66 1.18 -2.18
C PRO A 140 -0.41 1.82 -2.76
N THR A 141 0.39 1.03 -3.46
CA THR A 141 1.54 1.52 -4.25
C THR A 141 1.64 0.75 -5.56
N HIS A 142 1.88 1.45 -6.64
CA HIS A 142 2.27 0.87 -7.93
C HIS A 142 3.71 1.24 -8.29
N ASN A 143 4.45 1.78 -7.32
CA ASN A 143 5.88 2.03 -7.39
C ASN A 143 6.58 1.53 -6.10
N PRO A 144 6.62 0.20 -5.89
CA PRO A 144 7.21 -0.39 -4.69
C PRO A 144 8.68 -0.03 -4.49
N GLU A 145 9.46 0.02 -5.57
CA GLU A 145 10.88 0.41 -5.53
C GLU A 145 11.07 1.87 -5.09
N GLY A 146 10.20 2.76 -5.56
CA GLY A 146 10.19 4.15 -5.13
C GLY A 146 9.87 4.28 -3.64
N LEU A 147 8.96 3.47 -3.12
CA LEU A 147 8.60 3.45 -1.70
C LEU A 147 9.77 2.98 -0.84
N LEU A 148 10.45 1.89 -1.21
CA LEU A 148 11.66 1.42 -0.53
C LEU A 148 12.76 2.48 -0.51
N THR A 149 12.99 3.15 -1.64
CA THR A 149 13.99 4.21 -1.74
C THR A 149 13.72 5.35 -0.76
N VAL A 150 12.47 5.77 -0.60
CA VAL A 150 12.08 6.86 0.32
C VAL A 150 12.24 6.46 1.78
N HIS A 151 12.00 5.18 2.10
CA HIS A 151 12.23 4.66 3.45
C HIS A 151 13.72 4.43 3.77
N GLY A 152 14.60 4.53 2.78
CA GLY A 152 16.04 4.33 2.97
C GLY A 152 16.45 2.86 2.92
N ASP A 153 15.56 1.98 2.48
CA ASP A 153 15.81 0.55 2.35
C ASP A 153 16.67 0.23 1.13
N THR A 154 16.95 1.25 0.32
CA THR A 154 17.79 1.16 -0.87
C THR A 154 18.89 2.20 -0.82
N LEU A 155 20.16 1.78 -0.96
CA LEU A 155 21.30 2.68 -1.15
C LEU A 155 21.51 2.96 -2.63
N MET A 156 21.56 4.25 -2.99
CA MET A 156 21.99 4.66 -4.32
C MET A 156 23.51 4.68 -4.36
N VAL A 157 24.10 3.74 -5.05
CA VAL A 157 25.56 3.59 -5.16
C VAL A 157 26.05 4.08 -6.51
N TRP A 158 27.04 4.97 -6.49
CA TRP A 158 27.71 5.44 -7.69
C TRP A 158 28.78 4.43 -8.12
N ASN A 159 28.57 3.76 -9.24
CA ASN A 159 29.52 2.76 -9.77
C ASN A 159 30.53 3.34 -10.78
N GLY A 160 30.55 4.66 -10.94
CA GLY A 160 31.47 5.38 -11.83
C GLY A 160 30.82 5.92 -13.11
N ASP A 161 29.73 5.31 -13.58
CA ASP A 161 29.02 5.70 -14.79
C ASP A 161 27.50 5.91 -14.57
N THR A 162 26.92 5.14 -13.65
CA THR A 162 25.50 5.16 -13.32
C THR A 162 25.28 5.20 -11.82
N LEU A 163 24.09 5.64 -11.43
CA LEU A 163 23.63 5.56 -10.05
C LEU A 163 22.78 4.29 -9.97
N ASP A 164 23.28 3.29 -9.29
CA ASP A 164 22.58 2.02 -9.09
C ASP A 164 22.00 1.95 -7.67
N ALA A 165 20.83 1.34 -7.54
CA ALA A 165 20.21 1.06 -6.25
C ALA A 165 20.76 -0.28 -5.73
N GLU A 166 21.32 -0.26 -4.53
CA GLU A 166 21.69 -1.49 -3.82
C GLU A 166 20.79 -1.64 -2.57
N TRP A 167 20.30 -2.84 -2.37
CA TRP A 167 19.48 -3.17 -1.20
C TRP A 167 20.34 -3.16 0.06
N ILE A 168 19.86 -2.51 1.10
CA ILE A 168 20.38 -2.66 2.45
C ILE A 168 19.68 -3.90 3.03
N GLN A 169 20.40 -5.01 3.11
CA GLN A 169 19.95 -6.13 3.92
C GLN A 169 20.26 -5.79 5.38
N ASP A 170 19.23 -5.57 6.17
CA ASP A 170 19.38 -5.53 7.62
C ASP A 170 19.79 -6.92 8.10
N GLU A 171 20.96 -6.98 8.78
CA GLU A 171 21.48 -8.20 9.43
C GLU A 171 20.85 -8.40 10.82
#